data_242046951e1a10a5626ebea52eaed30b
#
_entry.id   242046951e1a10a5626ebea52eaed30b
#
_cell.length_a   1.000
_cell.length_b   1.000
_cell.length_c   1.000
_cell.angle_alpha   90.00
_cell.angle_beta   90.00
_cell.angle_gamma   90.00
#
_symmetry.space_group_name_H-M   'P 1'
#
loop_
_entity.id
_entity.type
_entity.pdbx_description
1 polymer ?
#
loop_
_entity_poly.entity_id
_entity_poly.type
_entity_poly.pdbx_seq_one_letter_code
_entity_poly.pdbx_strand_id
1 'polypeptide(L)'
;IVGTFLTRSGVVQSIHAFGEDPQLARYFAAFMVFTIVFSFGWVIYRLPLLKARHELDSWMSKEAAFLANNWVLLFAAMFVLFATLFPTITEAINGERLTVGPPFFNRWMVPIGLILLVLTGTGPLLAWRKSSIMNLKDQFMWPTLTGLVVGGTVVALGVRVWGSGLCFALSGYVLATLTQEFIRGANVRRGMTGTDLLTAMIGLVSRNKRRYGGYIVHVGIVLMFLGFAGEGFSRDQQLLLKPGEEATVGDYTLHLDAIRVTDDGQKQMVTGHITVKDKNGAVLEQMKPAKWYFRKHEEEPTTEVAIRRSFAEDLYVVMPAFEIEEQTASVEVHINPLVNWVWFGFGIMAIGTGIALLPETAMSFAVAKMPAGALTASVLLLCLLLPTGTVFAQHVETGLDPRLEKITSPEAREVAHKLACWCGGCSKLPVGQCSCGHCAVERAKIDVMLKEGKSESEILKFYVDTFGGNQILSEPPNSGSGRVVWMMPIVVGLGGFLTAAYLAMRWSSRRASFAGVPAGIEDPGMASRLNDELRNLD
;
A
#
# COMPACT_ATOMS: atom_id res chain seq x y z
N ILE A 1 -13.88 11.57 -10.43
CA ILE A 1 -13.97 12.78 -11.26
C ILE A 1 -12.65 13.53 -11.27
N VAL A 2 -12.08 13.93 -10.10
CA VAL A 2 -10.78 14.63 -10.04
C VAL A 2 -9.66 13.81 -10.70
N GLY A 3 -9.56 12.51 -10.41
CA GLY A 3 -8.56 11.63 -11.04
C GLY A 3 -8.71 11.58 -12.57
N THR A 4 -9.92 11.45 -13.07
CA THR A 4 -10.20 11.47 -14.51
C THR A 4 -9.83 12.81 -15.15
N PHE A 5 -10.11 13.93 -14.45
CA PHE A 5 -9.69 15.25 -14.89
C PHE A 5 -8.16 15.33 -15.00
N LEU A 6 -7.43 14.91 -13.98
CA LEU A 6 -5.96 14.97 -13.94
C LEU A 6 -5.31 14.16 -15.07
N THR A 7 -5.86 12.99 -15.42
CA THR A 7 -5.33 12.13 -16.50
C THR A 7 -5.71 12.59 -17.91
N ARG A 8 -6.76 13.43 -18.06
CA ARG A 8 -7.29 13.86 -19.36
C ARG A 8 -7.02 15.32 -19.69
N SER A 9 -6.64 16.12 -18.71
CA SER A 9 -6.46 17.57 -18.89
C SER A 9 -5.02 17.99 -19.22
N GLY A 10 -4.05 17.09 -19.11
CA GLY A 10 -2.63 17.44 -19.21
C GLY A 10 -2.10 18.31 -18.07
N VAL A 11 -2.95 18.62 -17.05
CA VAL A 11 -2.56 19.45 -15.90
C VAL A 11 -1.46 18.81 -15.07
N VAL A 12 -1.46 17.48 -14.96
CA VAL A 12 -0.39 16.72 -14.29
C VAL A 12 0.42 15.99 -15.34
N GLN A 13 1.74 16.25 -15.37
CA GLN A 13 2.66 15.49 -16.21
C GLN A 13 2.76 14.05 -15.67
N SER A 14 2.20 13.11 -16.40
CA SER A 14 2.19 11.69 -16.06
C SER A 14 2.21 10.88 -17.35
N ILE A 15 2.85 9.72 -17.33
CA ILE A 15 2.75 8.73 -18.42
C ILE A 15 1.30 8.29 -18.68
N HIS A 16 0.39 8.58 -17.77
CA HIS A 16 -1.05 8.33 -17.91
C HIS A 16 -1.84 9.57 -18.37
N ALA A 17 -1.17 10.67 -18.70
CA ALA A 17 -1.80 11.85 -19.28
C ALA A 17 -1.92 11.66 -20.80
N PHE A 18 -3.05 11.08 -21.25
CA PHE A 18 -3.28 10.70 -22.65
C PHE A 18 -3.80 11.83 -23.55
N GLY A 19 -3.59 13.08 -23.21
CA GLY A 19 -3.99 14.19 -24.05
C GLY A 19 -3.84 15.54 -23.37
N GLU A 20 -3.45 16.51 -24.14
CA GLU A 20 -3.35 17.94 -23.76
C GLU A 20 -4.37 18.76 -24.56
N ASP A 21 -5.64 18.33 -24.59
CA ASP A 21 -6.69 19.10 -25.24
C ASP A 21 -7.28 20.16 -24.29
N PRO A 22 -6.98 21.45 -24.52
CA PRO A 22 -7.47 22.55 -23.67
C PRO A 22 -8.99 22.73 -23.71
N GLN A 23 -9.67 22.28 -24.78
CA GLN A 23 -11.13 22.33 -24.84
C GLN A 23 -11.76 21.28 -23.96
N LEU A 24 -11.27 20.05 -24.06
CA LEU A 24 -11.71 18.93 -23.24
C LEU A 24 -11.45 19.21 -21.75
N ALA A 25 -10.27 19.76 -21.42
CA ALA A 25 -9.93 20.17 -20.06
C ALA A 25 -10.95 21.17 -19.48
N ARG A 26 -11.39 22.17 -20.25
CA ARG A 26 -12.40 23.15 -19.81
C ARG A 26 -13.76 22.52 -19.55
N TYR A 27 -14.23 21.60 -20.40
CA TYR A 27 -15.48 20.89 -20.18
C TYR A 27 -15.44 20.00 -18.95
N PHE A 28 -14.33 19.28 -18.73
CA PHE A 28 -14.13 18.49 -17.53
C PHE A 28 -14.07 19.35 -16.26
N ALA A 29 -13.38 20.50 -16.32
CA ALA A 29 -13.31 21.43 -15.20
C ALA A 29 -14.70 21.99 -14.87
N ALA A 30 -15.48 22.42 -15.87
CA ALA A 30 -16.85 22.90 -15.67
C ALA A 30 -17.75 21.82 -15.05
N PHE A 31 -17.68 20.58 -15.55
CA PHE A 31 -18.42 19.45 -15.01
C PHE A 31 -17.99 19.13 -13.56
N MET A 32 -16.69 19.18 -13.27
CA MET A 32 -16.17 18.96 -11.92
C MET A 32 -16.66 20.02 -10.95
N VAL A 33 -16.58 21.31 -11.32
CA VAL A 33 -17.08 22.42 -10.50
C VAL A 33 -18.59 22.27 -10.26
N PHE A 34 -19.37 21.99 -11.30
CA PHE A 34 -20.81 21.74 -11.18
C PHE A 34 -21.09 20.61 -10.20
N THR A 35 -20.41 19.46 -10.34
CA THR A 35 -20.62 18.29 -9.48
C THR A 35 -20.26 18.60 -8.03
N ILE A 36 -19.15 19.29 -7.79
CA ILE A 36 -18.71 19.69 -6.43
C ILE A 36 -19.73 20.64 -5.81
N VAL A 37 -20.09 21.73 -6.51
CA VAL A 37 -21.04 22.73 -6.01
C VAL A 37 -22.41 22.10 -5.73
N PHE A 38 -22.91 21.27 -6.65
CA PHE A 38 -24.17 20.55 -6.48
C PHE A 38 -24.13 19.61 -5.28
N SER A 39 -23.08 18.79 -5.17
CA SER A 39 -22.95 17.81 -4.08
C SER A 39 -22.83 18.49 -2.72
N PHE A 40 -21.93 19.48 -2.59
CA PHE A 40 -21.79 20.23 -1.34
C PHE A 40 -23.04 21.05 -1.02
N GLY A 41 -23.64 21.70 -2.00
CA GLY A 41 -24.90 22.43 -1.83
C GLY A 41 -26.02 21.52 -1.32
N TRP A 42 -26.13 20.31 -1.88
CA TRP A 42 -27.11 19.32 -1.45
C TRP A 42 -26.84 18.81 -0.02
N VAL A 43 -25.58 18.55 0.32
CA VAL A 43 -25.19 18.16 1.69
C VAL A 43 -25.52 19.27 2.68
N ILE A 44 -25.18 20.53 2.38
CA ILE A 44 -25.50 21.69 3.23
C ILE A 44 -27.01 21.84 3.39
N TYR A 45 -27.77 21.74 2.32
CA TYR A 45 -29.23 21.78 2.35
C TYR A 45 -29.82 20.68 3.25
N ARG A 46 -29.24 19.46 3.20
CA ARG A 46 -29.68 18.31 4.01
C ARG A 46 -29.03 18.21 5.39
N LEU A 47 -28.15 19.14 5.77
CA LEU A 47 -27.44 19.12 7.03
C LEU A 47 -28.34 18.92 8.26
N PRO A 48 -29.57 19.52 8.35
CA PRO A 48 -30.48 19.27 9.47
C PRO A 48 -30.92 17.80 9.62
N LEU A 49 -31.03 17.08 8.49
CA LEU A 49 -31.40 15.66 8.47
C LEU A 49 -30.20 14.72 8.78
N LEU A 50 -28.98 15.22 8.57
CA LEU A 50 -27.74 14.48 8.80
C LEU A 50 -27.23 14.61 10.24
N LYS A 51 -27.91 15.37 11.09
CA LYS A 51 -27.54 15.48 12.51
C LYS A 51 -27.62 14.11 13.18
N ALA A 52 -26.55 13.76 13.89
CA ALA A 52 -26.51 12.54 14.69
C ALA A 52 -27.65 12.57 15.74
N ARG A 53 -28.43 11.49 15.81
CA ARG A 53 -29.52 11.33 16.80
C ARG A 53 -28.99 10.90 18.17
N HIS A 54 -27.81 10.25 18.18
CA HIS A 54 -27.17 9.78 19.40
C HIS A 54 -25.80 10.45 19.55
N GLU A 55 -25.43 10.73 20.79
CA GLU A 55 -24.14 11.30 21.14
C GLU A 55 -23.12 10.19 21.39
N LEU A 56 -21.82 10.51 21.24
CA LEU A 56 -20.74 9.58 21.56
C LEU A 56 -20.66 9.37 23.08
N ASP A 57 -20.98 8.16 23.56
CA ASP A 57 -21.03 7.85 24.98
C ASP A 57 -19.64 7.78 25.63
N SER A 58 -18.62 7.32 24.89
CA SER A 58 -17.25 7.17 25.37
C SER A 58 -16.24 7.18 24.24
N TRP A 59 -15.07 7.78 24.50
CA TRP A 59 -13.91 7.70 23.62
C TRP A 59 -13.30 6.29 23.53
N MET A 60 -13.56 5.44 24.53
CA MET A 60 -13.15 4.05 24.57
C MET A 60 -14.32 3.16 24.15
N SER A 61 -14.82 3.38 22.95
CA SER A 61 -15.94 2.67 22.35
C SER A 61 -15.65 2.30 20.90
N LYS A 62 -16.36 1.32 20.39
CA LYS A 62 -16.32 0.92 18.98
C LYS A 62 -16.77 2.07 18.06
N GLU A 63 -17.73 2.86 18.49
CA GLU A 63 -18.19 4.05 17.76
C GLU A 63 -17.06 5.08 17.60
N ALA A 64 -16.30 5.33 18.68
CA ALA A 64 -15.14 6.22 18.63
C ALA A 64 -14.04 5.70 17.71
N ALA A 65 -13.78 4.39 17.71
CA ALA A 65 -12.80 3.76 16.81
C ALA A 65 -13.22 3.91 15.34
N PHE A 66 -14.49 3.71 14.98
CA PHE A 66 -15.00 3.96 13.64
C PHE A 66 -14.89 5.43 13.24
N LEU A 67 -15.21 6.34 14.15
CA LEU A 67 -15.06 7.77 13.89
C LEU A 67 -13.59 8.14 13.63
N ALA A 68 -12.67 7.64 14.46
CA ALA A 68 -11.24 7.84 14.29
C ALA A 68 -10.75 7.28 12.95
N ASN A 69 -11.17 6.06 12.58
CA ASN A 69 -10.84 5.45 11.29
C ASN A 69 -11.30 6.33 10.10
N ASN A 70 -12.53 6.83 10.15
CA ASN A 70 -13.06 7.70 9.09
C ASN A 70 -12.28 9.01 8.98
N TRP A 71 -11.87 9.60 10.11
CA TRP A 71 -11.05 10.81 10.10
C TRP A 71 -9.65 10.56 9.55
N VAL A 72 -9.02 9.44 9.91
CA VAL A 72 -7.70 9.07 9.37
C VAL A 72 -7.77 8.84 7.86
N LEU A 73 -8.80 8.13 7.38
CA LEU A 73 -9.00 7.92 5.94
C LEU A 73 -9.28 9.23 5.20
N LEU A 74 -10.12 10.11 5.75
CA LEU A 74 -10.40 11.42 5.16
C LEU A 74 -9.13 12.27 5.12
N PHE A 75 -8.35 12.29 6.20
CA PHE A 75 -7.07 12.99 6.24
C PHE A 75 -6.10 12.45 5.18
N ALA A 76 -5.97 11.12 5.06
CA ALA A 76 -5.13 10.49 4.04
C ALA A 76 -5.55 10.91 2.62
N ALA A 77 -6.85 10.87 2.32
CA ALA A 77 -7.39 11.27 1.03
C ALA A 77 -7.12 12.74 0.71
N MET A 78 -7.33 13.65 1.66
CA MET A 78 -7.07 15.08 1.51
C MET A 78 -5.58 15.37 1.36
N PHE A 79 -4.74 14.69 2.14
CA PHE A 79 -3.30 14.79 2.04
C PHE A 79 -2.78 14.37 0.65
N VAL A 80 -3.18 13.20 0.18
CA VAL A 80 -2.77 12.70 -1.15
C VAL A 80 -3.25 13.64 -2.26
N LEU A 81 -4.51 14.09 -2.19
CA LEU A 81 -5.08 15.02 -3.17
C LEU A 81 -4.27 16.33 -3.22
N PHE A 82 -4.01 16.93 -2.06
CA PHE A 82 -3.25 18.18 -1.98
C PHE A 82 -1.82 17.99 -2.48
N ALA A 83 -1.11 16.96 -1.99
CA ALA A 83 0.26 16.69 -2.40
C ALA A 83 0.39 16.43 -3.92
N THR A 84 -0.59 15.74 -4.51
CA THR A 84 -0.63 15.50 -5.96
C THR A 84 -0.87 16.79 -6.77
N LEU A 85 -1.68 17.71 -6.26
CA LEU A 85 -1.96 18.99 -6.92
C LEU A 85 -0.91 20.05 -6.63
N PHE A 86 -0.09 19.87 -5.61
CA PHE A 86 0.85 20.88 -5.12
C PHE A 86 1.84 21.39 -6.19
N PRO A 87 2.43 20.55 -7.06
CA PRO A 87 3.27 21.00 -8.16
C PRO A 87 2.58 22.02 -9.08
N THR A 88 1.33 21.77 -9.41
CA THR A 88 0.51 22.65 -10.26
C THR A 88 0.12 23.93 -9.54
N ILE A 89 -0.16 23.85 -8.24
CA ILE A 89 -0.49 25.02 -7.41
C ILE A 89 0.72 25.96 -7.31
N THR A 90 1.92 25.42 -7.07
CA THR A 90 3.15 26.25 -6.99
C THR A 90 3.49 26.87 -8.32
N GLU A 91 3.37 26.14 -9.42
CA GLU A 91 3.55 26.65 -10.77
C GLU A 91 2.60 27.81 -11.09
N ALA A 92 1.34 27.71 -10.68
CA ALA A 92 0.34 28.76 -10.90
C ALA A 92 0.57 30.03 -10.04
N ILE A 93 1.16 29.91 -8.85
CA ILE A 93 1.36 31.02 -7.92
C ILE A 93 2.68 31.76 -8.17
N ASN A 94 3.77 31.02 -8.34
CA ASN A 94 5.12 31.59 -8.42
C ASN A 94 5.90 31.19 -9.68
N GLY A 95 5.28 30.44 -10.59
CA GLY A 95 5.92 29.95 -11.83
C GLY A 95 6.93 28.82 -11.60
N GLU A 96 7.13 28.36 -10.36
CA GLU A 96 8.05 27.27 -10.02
C GLU A 96 7.29 25.97 -9.78
N ARG A 97 7.59 24.95 -10.59
CA ARG A 97 6.99 23.63 -10.43
C ARG A 97 7.84 22.76 -9.52
N LEU A 98 7.40 22.53 -8.30
CA LEU A 98 8.08 21.65 -7.36
C LEU A 98 7.68 20.19 -7.62
N THR A 99 8.62 19.27 -7.47
CA THR A 99 8.33 17.83 -7.55
C THR A 99 7.98 17.29 -6.18
N VAL A 100 6.94 16.46 -6.11
CA VAL A 100 6.52 15.72 -4.92
C VAL A 100 6.56 14.24 -5.28
N GLY A 101 7.66 13.59 -4.93
CA GLY A 101 7.95 12.19 -5.30
C GLY A 101 7.59 11.17 -4.22
N PRO A 102 7.82 9.87 -4.51
CA PRO A 102 7.52 8.77 -3.58
C PRO A 102 8.11 8.93 -2.17
N PRO A 103 9.35 9.44 -1.98
CA PRO A 103 9.91 9.60 -0.63
C PRO A 103 9.06 10.51 0.26
N PHE A 104 8.54 11.63 -0.30
CA PHE A 104 7.64 12.52 0.43
C PHE A 104 6.34 11.83 0.83
N PHE A 105 5.69 11.12 -0.12
CA PHE A 105 4.46 10.39 0.18
C PHE A 105 4.69 9.31 1.23
N ASN A 106 5.76 8.53 1.14
CA ASN A 106 6.06 7.44 2.07
C ASN A 106 6.29 7.96 3.49
N ARG A 107 6.93 9.12 3.66
CA ARG A 107 7.16 9.74 4.97
C ARG A 107 5.86 9.98 5.76
N TRP A 108 4.75 10.28 5.08
CA TRP A 108 3.45 10.55 5.68
C TRP A 108 2.52 9.34 5.64
N MET A 109 2.49 8.61 4.52
CA MET A 109 1.55 7.50 4.35
C MET A 109 1.92 6.26 5.17
N VAL A 110 3.21 6.02 5.44
CA VAL A 110 3.62 4.90 6.30
C VAL A 110 3.07 5.07 7.73
N PRO A 111 3.27 6.19 8.44
CA PRO A 111 2.63 6.39 9.75
C PRO A 111 1.09 6.31 9.70
N ILE A 112 0.46 6.89 8.68
CA ILE A 112 -1.00 6.85 8.51
C ILE A 112 -1.47 5.40 8.35
N GLY A 113 -0.80 4.62 7.51
CA GLY A 113 -1.11 3.20 7.32
C GLY A 113 -0.96 2.39 8.60
N LEU A 114 0.09 2.63 9.38
CA LEU A 114 0.30 1.98 10.68
C LEU A 114 -0.80 2.34 11.69
N ILE A 115 -1.27 3.59 11.71
CA ILE A 115 -2.42 4.00 12.53
C ILE A 115 -3.69 3.25 12.11
N LEU A 116 -3.95 3.13 10.80
CA LEU A 116 -5.09 2.36 10.29
C LEU A 116 -4.99 0.88 10.69
N LEU A 117 -3.79 0.32 10.69
CA LEU A 117 -3.55 -1.06 11.10
C LEU A 117 -3.84 -1.24 12.62
N VAL A 118 -3.43 -0.30 13.47
CA VAL A 118 -3.81 -0.27 14.90
C VAL A 118 -5.33 -0.24 15.06
N LEU A 119 -6.02 0.65 14.34
CA LEU A 119 -7.47 0.78 14.42
C LEU A 119 -8.18 -0.50 13.94
N THR A 120 -7.63 -1.17 12.93
CA THR A 120 -8.14 -2.45 12.42
C THR A 120 -8.12 -3.55 13.50
N GLY A 121 -7.05 -3.61 14.31
CA GLY A 121 -6.96 -4.57 15.42
C GLY A 121 -7.72 -4.15 16.68
N THR A 122 -7.83 -2.84 16.92
CA THR A 122 -8.47 -2.33 18.13
C THR A 122 -9.99 -2.36 18.03
N GLY A 123 -10.55 -2.00 16.87
CA GLY A 123 -11.99 -1.88 16.65
C GLY A 123 -12.82 -3.11 17.06
N PRO A 124 -12.43 -4.35 16.66
CA PRO A 124 -13.16 -5.56 17.05
C PRO A 124 -13.26 -5.82 18.55
N LEU A 125 -12.23 -5.44 19.32
CA LEU A 125 -12.11 -5.72 20.75
C LEU A 125 -12.90 -4.75 21.63
N LEU A 126 -13.25 -3.57 21.10
CA LEU A 126 -13.97 -2.56 21.87
C LEU A 126 -15.46 -2.91 21.97
N ALA A 127 -16.06 -2.66 23.13
CA ALA A 127 -17.49 -2.69 23.31
C ALA A 127 -18.17 -1.54 22.54
N TRP A 128 -19.44 -1.73 22.16
CA TRP A 128 -20.16 -0.75 21.32
C TRP A 128 -20.19 0.65 21.96
N ARG A 129 -20.62 0.78 23.21
CA ARG A 129 -20.79 2.09 23.88
C ARG A 129 -19.67 2.44 24.84
N LYS A 130 -19.30 1.54 25.74
CA LYS A 130 -18.30 1.79 26.79
C LYS A 130 -17.57 0.49 27.16
N SER A 131 -16.25 0.49 27.07
CA SER A 131 -15.41 -0.61 27.54
C SER A 131 -14.94 -0.35 28.97
N SER A 132 -14.98 -1.38 29.85
CA SER A 132 -14.36 -1.30 31.15
C SER A 132 -12.86 -1.54 31.08
N ILE A 133 -12.07 -0.97 31.98
CA ILE A 133 -10.60 -1.13 32.02
C ILE A 133 -10.23 -2.62 32.20
N MET A 134 -10.99 -3.37 32.98
CA MET A 134 -10.75 -4.79 33.19
C MET A 134 -10.97 -5.59 31.91
N ASN A 135 -12.07 -5.34 31.21
CA ASN A 135 -12.35 -5.96 29.90
C ASN A 135 -11.29 -5.61 28.86
N LEU A 136 -10.79 -4.37 28.85
CA LEU A 136 -9.69 -3.98 27.98
C LEU A 136 -8.41 -4.78 28.25
N LYS A 137 -8.00 -4.91 29.52
CA LYS A 137 -6.81 -5.70 29.88
C LYS A 137 -6.94 -7.15 29.38
N ASP A 138 -8.06 -7.79 29.63
CA ASP A 138 -8.27 -9.20 29.26
C ASP A 138 -8.28 -9.40 27.75
N GLN A 139 -8.82 -8.45 26.99
CA GLN A 139 -8.93 -8.57 25.53
C GLN A 139 -7.67 -8.15 24.78
N PHE A 140 -6.94 -7.15 25.28
CA PHE A 140 -5.76 -6.60 24.59
C PHE A 140 -4.44 -7.27 24.98
N MET A 141 -4.37 -7.96 26.11
CA MET A 141 -3.14 -8.53 26.64
C MET A 141 -2.48 -9.50 25.65
N TRP A 142 -3.21 -10.52 25.21
CA TRP A 142 -2.67 -11.55 24.32
C TRP A 142 -2.31 -11.02 22.93
N PRO A 143 -3.16 -10.23 22.25
CA PRO A 143 -2.78 -9.60 20.99
C PRO A 143 -1.55 -8.71 21.11
N THR A 144 -1.45 -7.91 22.15
CA THR A 144 -0.29 -7.03 22.38
C THR A 144 0.97 -7.83 22.60
N LEU A 145 0.93 -8.89 23.42
CA LEU A 145 2.07 -9.78 23.64
C LEU A 145 2.52 -10.44 22.35
N THR A 146 1.57 -10.94 21.53
CA THR A 146 1.89 -11.52 20.22
C THR A 146 2.56 -10.49 19.32
N GLY A 147 2.04 -9.28 19.25
CA GLY A 147 2.65 -8.20 18.47
C GLY A 147 4.07 -7.88 18.91
N LEU A 148 4.32 -7.80 20.23
CA LEU A 148 5.66 -7.57 20.79
C LEU A 148 6.64 -8.72 20.47
N VAL A 149 6.18 -9.96 20.57
CA VAL A 149 7.01 -11.14 20.23
C VAL A 149 7.35 -11.13 18.75
N VAL A 150 6.37 -10.90 17.86
CA VAL A 150 6.61 -10.82 16.41
C VAL A 150 7.58 -9.69 16.09
N GLY A 151 7.35 -8.48 16.63
CA GLY A 151 8.24 -7.34 16.41
C GLY A 151 9.66 -7.60 16.91
N GLY A 152 9.81 -8.15 18.10
CA GLY A 152 11.12 -8.53 18.67
C GLY A 152 11.84 -9.57 17.81
N THR A 153 11.13 -10.57 17.31
CA THR A 153 11.67 -11.60 16.42
C THR A 153 12.18 -11.00 15.12
N VAL A 154 11.39 -10.12 14.48
CA VAL A 154 11.74 -9.48 13.21
C VAL A 154 12.97 -8.57 13.37
N VAL A 155 13.06 -7.82 14.47
CA VAL A 155 14.26 -7.02 14.80
C VAL A 155 15.48 -7.92 15.02
N ALA A 156 15.33 -9.04 15.73
CA ALA A 156 16.39 -10.02 15.93
C ALA A 156 16.86 -10.67 14.61
N LEU A 157 15.97 -10.83 13.63
CA LEU A 157 16.28 -11.30 12.27
C LEU A 157 16.97 -10.22 11.40
N GLY A 158 17.19 -9.02 11.91
CA GLY A 158 18.00 -8.00 11.25
C GLY A 158 17.24 -6.89 10.54
N VAL A 159 15.91 -6.83 10.62
CA VAL A 159 15.13 -5.70 10.07
C VAL A 159 15.45 -4.43 10.87
N ARG A 160 15.99 -3.44 10.18
CA ARG A 160 16.36 -2.14 10.76
C ARG A 160 15.43 -1.00 10.31
N VAL A 161 14.63 -1.23 9.29
CA VAL A 161 13.63 -0.26 8.81
C VAL A 161 12.49 -0.20 9.82
N TRP A 162 12.38 0.90 10.55
CA TRP A 162 11.42 1.05 11.65
C TRP A 162 9.97 0.82 11.22
N GLY A 163 9.60 1.30 10.01
CA GLY A 163 8.24 1.15 9.46
C GLY A 163 7.88 -0.32 9.22
N SER A 164 8.80 -1.09 8.64
CA SER A 164 8.62 -2.53 8.41
C SER A 164 8.55 -3.29 9.72
N GLY A 165 9.47 -3.05 10.66
CA GLY A 165 9.47 -3.70 11.99
C GLY A 165 8.17 -3.47 12.75
N LEU A 166 7.70 -2.22 12.79
CA LEU A 166 6.43 -1.88 13.44
C LEU A 166 5.22 -2.48 12.69
N CYS A 167 5.27 -2.53 11.36
CA CYS A 167 4.22 -3.15 10.56
C CYS A 167 4.08 -4.65 10.87
N PHE A 168 5.19 -5.39 10.98
CA PHE A 168 5.16 -6.80 11.40
C PHE A 168 4.60 -6.97 12.81
N ALA A 169 5.00 -6.14 13.77
CA ALA A 169 4.50 -6.17 15.14
C ALA A 169 2.97 -5.94 15.18
N LEU A 170 2.49 -4.90 14.49
CA LEU A 170 1.06 -4.58 14.41
C LEU A 170 0.28 -5.63 13.64
N SER A 171 0.85 -6.22 12.60
CA SER A 171 0.24 -7.34 11.87
C SER A 171 0.02 -8.54 12.78
N GLY A 172 1.04 -8.90 13.58
CA GLY A 172 0.92 -9.95 14.61
C GLY A 172 -0.17 -9.64 15.64
N TYR A 173 -0.23 -8.37 16.11
CA TYR A 173 -1.29 -7.90 16.99
C TYR A 173 -2.69 -8.06 16.37
N VAL A 174 -2.88 -7.62 15.11
CA VAL A 174 -4.19 -7.69 14.45
C VAL A 174 -4.60 -9.14 14.19
N LEU A 175 -3.69 -9.98 13.70
CA LEU A 175 -4.00 -11.40 13.47
C LEU A 175 -4.37 -12.12 14.77
N ALA A 176 -3.67 -11.85 15.88
CA ALA A 176 -4.01 -12.38 17.19
C ALA A 176 -5.40 -11.93 17.64
N THR A 177 -5.73 -10.64 17.45
CA THR A 177 -7.06 -10.08 17.72
C THR A 177 -8.16 -10.81 16.97
N LEU A 178 -8.00 -10.94 15.64
CA LEU A 178 -9.00 -11.59 14.79
C LEU A 178 -9.15 -13.07 15.15
N THR A 179 -8.03 -13.75 15.39
CA THR A 179 -8.03 -15.17 15.83
C THR A 179 -8.77 -15.33 17.16
N GLN A 180 -8.50 -14.45 18.14
CA GLN A 180 -9.20 -14.45 19.43
C GLN A 180 -10.72 -14.29 19.27
N GLU A 181 -11.17 -13.38 18.41
CA GLU A 181 -12.60 -13.16 18.14
C GLU A 181 -13.24 -14.37 17.43
N PHE A 182 -12.56 -14.99 16.47
CA PHE A 182 -13.04 -16.21 15.84
C PHE A 182 -13.14 -17.38 16.82
N ILE A 183 -12.10 -17.64 17.61
CA ILE A 183 -12.07 -18.73 18.61
C ILE A 183 -13.15 -18.51 19.66
N ARG A 184 -13.28 -17.28 20.16
CA ARG A 184 -14.31 -16.93 21.16
C ARG A 184 -15.71 -17.20 20.62
N GLY A 185 -16.02 -16.71 19.42
CA GLY A 185 -17.32 -16.95 18.77
C GLY A 185 -17.58 -18.43 18.50
N ALA A 186 -16.57 -19.17 18.02
CA ALA A 186 -16.66 -20.59 17.75
C ALA A 186 -16.89 -21.42 19.03
N ASN A 187 -16.20 -21.08 20.13
CA ASN A 187 -16.37 -21.78 21.42
C ASN A 187 -17.77 -21.58 22.00
N VAL A 188 -18.31 -20.35 21.93
CA VAL A 188 -19.71 -20.09 22.33
C VAL A 188 -20.66 -20.97 21.51
N ARG A 189 -20.48 -21.02 20.18
CA ARG A 189 -21.31 -21.84 19.31
C ARG A 189 -21.16 -23.34 19.60
N ARG A 190 -19.94 -23.84 19.82
CA ARG A 190 -19.70 -25.25 20.23
C ARG A 190 -20.47 -25.63 21.48
N GLY A 191 -20.46 -24.75 22.49
CA GLY A 191 -21.24 -24.97 23.73
C GLY A 191 -22.73 -25.06 23.49
N MET A 192 -23.25 -24.36 22.47
CA MET A 192 -24.68 -24.37 22.14
C MET A 192 -25.09 -25.53 21.21
N THR A 193 -24.20 -25.99 20.33
CA THR A 193 -24.53 -26.94 19.24
C THR A 193 -23.90 -28.31 19.41
N GLY A 194 -22.90 -28.46 20.29
CA GLY A 194 -22.16 -29.72 20.46
C GLY A 194 -21.27 -30.11 19.27
N THR A 195 -21.05 -29.19 18.31
CA THR A 195 -20.26 -29.46 17.09
C THR A 195 -18.76 -29.27 17.34
N ASP A 196 -17.91 -29.78 16.41
CA ASP A 196 -16.48 -29.54 16.40
C ASP A 196 -16.14 -28.05 16.11
N LEU A 197 -14.87 -27.66 16.33
CA LEU A 197 -14.42 -26.28 16.19
C LEU A 197 -14.59 -25.74 14.76
N LEU A 198 -14.24 -26.54 13.75
CA LEU A 198 -14.31 -26.12 12.35
C LEU A 198 -15.75 -25.91 11.87
N THR A 199 -16.64 -26.86 12.20
CA THR A 199 -18.07 -26.74 11.92
C THR A 199 -18.69 -25.53 12.63
N ALA A 200 -18.26 -25.27 13.89
CA ALA A 200 -18.70 -24.10 14.63
C ALA A 200 -18.24 -22.79 13.95
N MET A 201 -17.00 -22.73 13.44
CA MET A 201 -16.47 -21.57 12.70
C MET A 201 -17.25 -21.31 11.40
N ILE A 202 -17.49 -22.34 10.58
CA ILE A 202 -18.27 -22.20 9.35
C ILE A 202 -19.69 -21.73 9.66
N GLY A 203 -20.34 -22.33 10.65
CA GLY A 203 -21.66 -21.92 11.07
C GLY A 203 -21.71 -20.51 11.70
N LEU A 204 -20.64 -20.06 12.32
CA LEU A 204 -20.48 -18.72 12.84
C LEU A 204 -20.44 -17.68 11.71
N VAL A 205 -19.60 -17.92 10.69
CA VAL A 205 -19.50 -17.09 9.48
C VAL A 205 -20.84 -17.05 8.75
N SER A 206 -21.48 -18.19 8.56
CA SER A 206 -22.79 -18.30 7.88
C SER A 206 -23.87 -17.46 8.56
N ARG A 207 -23.94 -17.47 9.91
CA ARG A 207 -24.96 -16.75 10.68
C ARG A 207 -24.69 -15.24 10.78
N ASN A 208 -23.42 -14.83 10.87
CA ASN A 208 -23.00 -13.44 11.00
C ASN A 208 -22.00 -13.02 9.90
N LYS A 209 -22.36 -13.28 8.65
CA LYS A 209 -21.49 -13.10 7.48
C LYS A 209 -20.93 -11.69 7.33
N ARG A 210 -21.68 -10.64 7.68
CA ARG A 210 -21.18 -9.25 7.64
C ARG A 210 -20.03 -9.02 8.63
N ARG A 211 -20.15 -9.54 9.86
CA ARG A 211 -19.12 -9.39 10.90
C ARG A 211 -17.89 -10.24 10.56
N TYR A 212 -18.07 -11.54 10.35
CA TYR A 212 -16.95 -12.45 10.13
C TYR A 212 -16.37 -12.38 8.72
N GLY A 213 -17.18 -12.06 7.71
CA GLY A 213 -16.68 -11.67 6.38
C GLY A 213 -15.81 -10.42 6.46
N GLY A 214 -16.21 -9.41 7.25
CA GLY A 214 -15.37 -8.25 7.53
C GLY A 214 -14.05 -8.60 8.23
N TYR A 215 -14.05 -9.56 9.16
CA TYR A 215 -12.80 -10.04 9.78
C TYR A 215 -11.89 -10.75 8.77
N ILE A 216 -12.44 -11.51 7.84
CA ILE A 216 -11.68 -12.12 6.74
C ILE A 216 -11.09 -11.03 5.83
N VAL A 217 -11.84 -9.95 5.53
CA VAL A 217 -11.31 -8.79 4.81
C VAL A 217 -10.13 -8.18 5.57
N HIS A 218 -10.22 -8.03 6.89
CA HIS A 218 -9.11 -7.52 7.71
C HIS A 218 -7.88 -8.43 7.66
N VAL A 219 -8.05 -9.76 7.64
CA VAL A 219 -6.93 -10.70 7.41
C VAL A 219 -6.27 -10.41 6.06
N GLY A 220 -7.05 -10.24 4.98
CA GLY A 220 -6.53 -9.88 3.67
C GLY A 220 -5.73 -8.57 3.68
N ILE A 221 -6.25 -7.54 4.35
CA ILE A 221 -5.55 -6.25 4.52
C ILE A 221 -4.22 -6.46 5.25
N VAL A 222 -4.19 -7.23 6.35
CA VAL A 222 -2.95 -7.50 7.10
C VAL A 222 -1.92 -8.22 6.23
N LEU A 223 -2.34 -9.18 5.40
CA LEU A 223 -1.44 -9.87 4.48
C LEU A 223 -0.84 -8.91 3.44
N MET A 224 -1.64 -7.95 2.94
CA MET A 224 -1.12 -6.88 2.06
C MET A 224 -0.08 -6.01 2.79
N PHE A 225 -0.35 -5.62 4.04
CA PHE A 225 0.62 -4.87 4.86
C PHE A 225 1.91 -5.66 5.11
N LEU A 226 1.82 -6.97 5.34
CA LEU A 226 2.99 -7.86 5.45
C LEU A 226 3.78 -7.88 4.12
N GLY A 227 3.08 -7.91 2.99
CA GLY A 227 3.70 -7.80 1.66
C GLY A 227 4.50 -6.50 1.50
N PHE A 228 3.93 -5.36 1.88
CA PHE A 228 4.66 -4.08 1.86
C PHE A 228 5.81 -4.03 2.88
N ALA A 229 5.63 -4.62 4.05
CA ALA A 229 6.68 -4.65 5.08
C ALA A 229 7.88 -5.52 4.68
N GLY A 230 7.72 -6.41 3.69
CA GLY A 230 8.80 -7.21 3.10
C GLY A 230 9.96 -6.37 2.58
N GLU A 231 9.73 -5.10 2.19
CA GLU A 231 10.77 -4.15 1.82
C GLU A 231 11.88 -4.01 2.88
N GLY A 232 11.57 -4.21 4.15
CA GLY A 232 12.57 -4.22 5.22
C GLY A 232 13.63 -5.33 5.11
N PHE A 233 13.41 -6.33 4.28
CA PHE A 233 14.32 -7.43 3.97
C PHE A 233 14.80 -7.41 2.51
N SER A 234 14.39 -6.43 1.69
CA SER A 234 14.77 -6.35 0.29
C SER A 234 16.28 -6.20 0.12
N ARG A 235 16.78 -6.72 -0.99
CA ARG A 235 18.19 -6.65 -1.36
C ARG A 235 18.29 -6.26 -2.83
N ASP A 236 19.04 -5.19 -3.08
CA ASP A 236 19.29 -4.68 -4.42
C ASP A 236 20.77 -4.75 -4.69
N GLN A 237 21.14 -5.30 -5.83
CA GLN A 237 22.54 -5.37 -6.25
C GLN A 237 22.65 -5.15 -7.75
N GLN A 238 23.62 -4.34 -8.12
CA GLN A 238 24.00 -4.12 -9.51
C GLN A 238 25.24 -4.94 -9.82
N LEU A 239 25.22 -5.62 -10.96
CA LEU A 239 26.27 -6.51 -11.44
C LEU A 239 26.71 -6.08 -12.84
N LEU A 240 27.97 -6.25 -13.14
CA LEU A 240 28.50 -6.19 -14.49
C LEU A 240 28.98 -7.60 -14.85
N LEU A 241 28.36 -8.21 -15.85
CA LEU A 241 28.61 -9.61 -16.20
C LEU A 241 28.97 -9.75 -17.68
N LYS A 242 29.92 -10.65 -17.94
CA LYS A 242 30.24 -11.17 -19.29
C LYS A 242 29.73 -12.61 -19.44
N PRO A 243 29.47 -13.10 -20.66
CA PRO A 243 29.11 -14.49 -20.85
C PRO A 243 30.12 -15.45 -20.22
N GLY A 244 29.60 -16.40 -19.45
CA GLY A 244 30.40 -17.35 -18.65
C GLY A 244 30.72 -16.87 -17.24
N GLU A 245 30.46 -15.63 -16.88
CA GLU A 245 30.64 -15.12 -15.51
C GLU A 245 29.44 -15.42 -14.62
N GLU A 246 29.72 -15.62 -13.34
CA GLU A 246 28.72 -15.84 -12.30
C GLU A 246 28.85 -14.78 -11.20
N ALA A 247 27.72 -14.36 -10.66
CA ALA A 247 27.67 -13.52 -9.47
C ALA A 247 26.58 -14.00 -8.51
N THR A 248 26.87 -13.90 -7.22
CA THR A 248 25.94 -14.34 -6.16
C THR A 248 25.26 -13.14 -5.51
N VAL A 249 23.94 -13.16 -5.46
CA VAL A 249 23.10 -12.14 -4.81
C VAL A 249 22.15 -12.84 -3.85
N GLY A 250 22.34 -12.65 -2.55
CA GLY A 250 21.57 -13.37 -1.54
C GLY A 250 21.75 -14.89 -1.62
N ASP A 251 20.67 -15.61 -1.84
CA ASP A 251 20.66 -17.08 -1.98
C ASP A 251 20.67 -17.54 -3.44
N TYR A 252 20.86 -16.62 -4.39
CA TYR A 252 20.86 -16.88 -5.83
C TYR A 252 22.23 -16.66 -6.44
N THR A 253 22.63 -17.55 -7.37
CA THR A 253 23.78 -17.36 -8.25
C THR A 253 23.26 -17.15 -9.66
N LEU A 254 23.60 -16.01 -10.27
CA LEU A 254 23.24 -15.65 -11.64
C LEU A 254 24.46 -15.91 -12.54
N HIS A 255 24.25 -16.68 -13.60
CA HIS A 255 25.24 -16.97 -14.62
C HIS A 255 24.76 -16.36 -15.94
N LEU A 256 25.52 -15.45 -16.51
CA LEU A 256 25.21 -14.90 -17.84
C LEU A 256 25.65 -15.88 -18.90
N ASP A 257 24.71 -16.53 -19.58
CA ASP A 257 25.00 -17.49 -20.64
C ASP A 257 25.40 -16.81 -21.96
N ALA A 258 24.62 -15.80 -22.38
CA ALA A 258 24.84 -15.05 -23.61
C ALA A 258 23.98 -13.77 -23.65
N ILE A 259 24.44 -12.79 -24.44
CA ILE A 259 23.62 -11.67 -24.90
C ILE A 259 23.26 -11.95 -26.36
N ARG A 260 21.98 -11.97 -26.69
CA ARG A 260 21.51 -12.26 -28.07
C ARG A 260 20.71 -11.10 -28.61
N VAL A 261 20.98 -10.73 -29.85
CA VAL A 261 20.19 -9.76 -30.61
C VAL A 261 19.32 -10.55 -31.59
N THR A 262 18.00 -10.29 -31.52
CA THR A 262 17.02 -10.90 -32.42
C THR A 262 16.11 -9.81 -32.98
N ASP A 263 15.55 -10.03 -34.17
CA ASP A 263 14.64 -9.09 -34.85
C ASP A 263 13.43 -9.87 -35.36
N ASP A 264 12.24 -9.41 -35.04
CA ASP A 264 10.97 -10.00 -35.48
C ASP A 264 10.29 -9.20 -36.61
N GLY A 265 10.99 -8.21 -37.17
CA GLY A 265 10.49 -7.32 -38.21
C GLY A 265 9.70 -6.11 -37.70
N GLN A 266 9.27 -6.11 -36.45
CA GLN A 266 8.60 -4.98 -35.81
C GLN A 266 9.50 -4.30 -34.78
N LYS A 267 10.35 -5.06 -34.11
CA LYS A 267 11.30 -4.61 -33.11
C LYS A 267 12.58 -5.42 -33.11
N GLN A 268 13.66 -4.78 -32.75
CA GLN A 268 14.92 -5.42 -32.39
C GLN A 268 14.91 -5.69 -30.87
N MET A 269 15.34 -6.87 -30.49
CA MET A 269 15.36 -7.30 -29.08
C MET A 269 16.79 -7.69 -28.70
N VAL A 270 17.33 -7.06 -27.67
CA VAL A 270 18.60 -7.46 -27.05
C VAL A 270 18.26 -8.17 -25.76
N THR A 271 18.53 -9.46 -25.67
CA THR A 271 18.12 -10.34 -24.58
C THR A 271 19.33 -10.92 -23.87
N GLY A 272 19.43 -10.70 -22.57
CA GLY A 272 20.36 -11.41 -21.69
C GLY A 272 19.79 -12.77 -21.32
N HIS A 273 20.51 -13.85 -21.63
CA HIS A 273 20.17 -15.18 -21.16
C HIS A 273 20.91 -15.43 -19.85
N ILE A 274 20.17 -15.54 -18.74
CA ILE A 274 20.74 -15.67 -17.40
C ILE A 274 20.21 -16.95 -16.76
N THR A 275 21.10 -17.89 -16.47
CA THR A 275 20.77 -19.08 -15.70
C THR A 275 20.86 -18.77 -14.21
N VAL A 276 19.75 -18.94 -13.49
CA VAL A 276 19.67 -18.72 -12.04
C VAL A 276 19.78 -20.07 -11.32
N LYS A 277 20.71 -20.14 -10.38
CA LYS A 277 20.95 -21.30 -9.51
C LYS A 277 20.63 -20.94 -8.05
N ASP A 278 20.24 -21.93 -7.27
CA ASP A 278 20.11 -21.78 -5.80
C ASP A 278 21.50 -21.85 -5.13
N LYS A 279 21.53 -21.66 -3.81
CA LYS A 279 22.74 -21.78 -2.97
C LYS A 279 23.40 -23.18 -3.02
N ASN A 280 22.69 -24.21 -3.49
CA ASN A 280 23.22 -25.57 -3.64
C ASN A 280 23.74 -25.85 -5.06
N GLY A 281 23.67 -24.87 -5.96
CA GLY A 281 24.05 -24.98 -7.36
C GLY A 281 22.99 -25.62 -8.26
N ALA A 282 21.79 -25.92 -7.75
CA ALA A 282 20.70 -26.43 -8.55
C ALA A 282 20.11 -25.32 -9.43
N VAL A 283 19.93 -25.59 -10.72
CA VAL A 283 19.30 -24.64 -11.67
C VAL A 283 17.84 -24.48 -11.31
N LEU A 284 17.42 -23.25 -11.03
CA LEU A 284 16.06 -22.89 -10.71
C LEU A 284 15.26 -22.52 -11.95
N GLU A 285 15.82 -21.62 -12.77
CA GLU A 285 15.15 -21.07 -13.94
C GLU A 285 16.15 -20.39 -14.88
N GLN A 286 15.80 -20.26 -16.16
CA GLN A 286 16.51 -19.40 -17.10
C GLN A 286 15.70 -18.11 -17.31
N MET A 287 16.25 -17.00 -16.83
CA MET A 287 15.65 -15.66 -16.92
C MET A 287 16.15 -14.95 -18.19
N LYS A 288 15.28 -14.10 -18.77
CA LYS A 288 15.55 -13.44 -20.04
C LYS A 288 15.18 -11.95 -19.99
N PRO A 289 15.86 -11.14 -19.16
CA PRO A 289 15.67 -9.70 -19.23
C PRO A 289 16.11 -9.18 -20.60
N ALA A 290 15.38 -8.19 -21.15
CA ALA A 290 15.65 -7.70 -22.49
C ALA A 290 15.41 -6.19 -22.63
N LYS A 291 16.00 -5.59 -23.67
CA LYS A 291 15.59 -4.30 -24.21
C LYS A 291 15.03 -4.47 -25.61
N TRP A 292 13.87 -3.84 -25.85
CA TRP A 292 13.21 -3.88 -27.13
C TRP A 292 13.19 -2.50 -27.77
N TYR A 293 13.64 -2.43 -29.02
CA TYR A 293 13.69 -1.23 -29.84
C TYR A 293 12.66 -1.36 -30.95
N PHE A 294 11.52 -0.67 -30.80
CA PHE A 294 10.46 -0.70 -31.80
C PHE A 294 10.82 0.19 -33.00
N ARG A 295 10.68 -0.29 -34.22
CA ARG A 295 11.06 0.43 -35.45
C ARG A 295 10.37 1.79 -35.63
N LYS A 296 9.23 2.02 -35.03
CA LYS A 296 8.52 3.31 -35.04
C LYS A 296 8.96 4.27 -33.94
N HIS A 297 9.67 3.78 -32.93
CA HIS A 297 10.08 4.49 -31.72
C HIS A 297 11.43 3.95 -31.22
N GLU A 298 12.44 3.92 -32.10
CA GLU A 298 13.77 3.37 -31.77
C GLU A 298 14.49 4.16 -30.70
N GLU A 299 14.16 5.46 -30.57
CA GLU A 299 14.69 6.33 -29.53
C GLU A 299 14.08 6.07 -28.15
N GLU A 300 13.00 5.27 -28.06
CA GLU A 300 12.27 4.95 -26.83
C GLU A 300 12.22 3.44 -26.61
N PRO A 301 13.33 2.79 -26.23
CA PRO A 301 13.34 1.35 -26.00
C PRO A 301 12.51 0.98 -24.76
N THR A 302 11.83 -0.15 -24.83
CA THR A 302 11.16 -0.74 -23.67
C THR A 302 12.09 -1.72 -22.95
N THR A 303 12.04 -1.71 -21.61
CA THR A 303 12.79 -2.65 -20.78
C THR A 303 11.87 -3.80 -20.38
N GLU A 304 12.22 -5.00 -20.83
CA GLU A 304 11.53 -6.22 -20.46
C GLU A 304 12.24 -6.86 -19.27
N VAL A 305 11.55 -6.93 -18.17
CA VAL A 305 12.07 -7.49 -16.92
C VAL A 305 11.82 -8.99 -16.85
N ALA A 306 12.71 -9.72 -16.22
CA ALA A 306 12.49 -11.11 -15.90
C ALA A 306 12.19 -11.26 -14.40
N ILE A 307 11.09 -11.95 -14.06
CA ILE A 307 10.64 -12.09 -12.67
C ILE A 307 10.40 -13.57 -12.38
N ARG A 308 11.16 -14.11 -11.44
CA ARG A 308 10.89 -15.42 -10.86
C ARG A 308 10.09 -15.22 -9.57
N ARG A 309 8.85 -15.67 -9.58
CA ARG A 309 7.93 -15.51 -8.46
C ARG A 309 7.96 -16.73 -7.54
N SER A 310 7.99 -16.48 -6.23
CA SER A 310 7.76 -17.50 -5.22
C SER A 310 6.84 -16.95 -4.12
N PHE A 311 6.37 -17.84 -3.25
CA PHE A 311 5.55 -17.40 -2.10
C PHE A 311 6.37 -16.61 -1.08
N ALA A 312 7.68 -16.87 -0.98
CA ALA A 312 8.57 -16.22 -0.03
C ALA A 312 9.09 -14.88 -0.54
N GLU A 313 9.48 -14.84 -1.83
CA GLU A 313 10.11 -13.66 -2.42
C GLU A 313 10.05 -13.71 -3.95
N ASP A 314 10.17 -12.55 -4.59
CA ASP A 314 10.39 -12.42 -6.01
C ASP A 314 11.84 -12.06 -6.29
N LEU A 315 12.45 -12.80 -7.22
CA LEU A 315 13.71 -12.42 -7.85
C LEU A 315 13.38 -11.65 -9.13
N TYR A 316 13.70 -10.37 -9.14
CA TYR A 316 13.44 -9.45 -10.23
C TYR A 316 14.77 -9.06 -10.85
N VAL A 317 14.93 -9.32 -12.16
CA VAL A 317 16.18 -9.11 -12.87
C VAL A 317 15.93 -8.19 -14.06
N VAL A 318 16.69 -7.12 -14.13
CA VAL A 318 16.66 -6.11 -15.20
C VAL A 318 18.03 -6.02 -15.86
N MET A 319 18.04 -5.73 -17.14
CA MET A 319 19.25 -5.40 -17.91
C MET A 319 19.15 -3.95 -18.40
N PRO A 320 19.52 -2.95 -17.56
CA PRO A 320 19.40 -1.53 -17.92
C PRO A 320 20.35 -1.11 -19.04
N ALA A 321 21.55 -1.71 -19.12
CA ALA A 321 22.53 -1.38 -20.13
C ALA A 321 23.30 -2.63 -20.57
N PHE A 322 23.85 -2.59 -21.78
CA PHE A 322 24.66 -3.65 -22.37
C PHE A 322 25.63 -3.08 -23.40
N GLU A 323 26.69 -3.82 -23.66
CA GLU A 323 27.64 -3.57 -24.75
C GLU A 323 27.73 -4.82 -25.59
N ILE A 324 27.33 -4.71 -26.87
CA ILE A 324 27.27 -5.86 -27.77
C ILE A 324 28.68 -6.30 -28.23
N GLU A 325 29.57 -5.34 -28.50
CA GLU A 325 30.93 -5.63 -28.98
C GLU A 325 31.75 -6.33 -27.89
N GLU A 326 31.69 -5.86 -26.69
CA GLU A 326 32.39 -6.47 -25.55
C GLU A 326 31.60 -7.61 -24.89
N GLN A 327 30.38 -7.89 -25.35
CA GLN A 327 29.46 -8.88 -24.74
C GLN A 327 29.29 -8.68 -23.22
N THR A 328 29.12 -7.44 -22.78
CA THR A 328 29.01 -7.11 -21.36
C THR A 328 27.62 -6.58 -21.07
N ALA A 329 26.99 -7.05 -19.99
CA ALA A 329 25.70 -6.58 -19.50
C ALA A 329 25.80 -6.00 -18.10
N SER A 330 25.19 -4.82 -17.90
CA SER A 330 24.82 -4.38 -16.56
C SER A 330 23.50 -5.05 -16.19
N VAL A 331 23.48 -5.73 -15.06
CA VAL A 331 22.32 -6.47 -14.56
C VAL A 331 21.98 -5.95 -13.17
N GLU A 332 20.76 -5.44 -13.00
CA GLU A 332 20.22 -5.10 -11.68
C GLU A 332 19.36 -6.24 -11.18
N VAL A 333 19.63 -6.64 -9.95
CA VAL A 333 18.96 -7.75 -9.28
C VAL A 333 18.28 -7.22 -8.03
N HIS A 334 16.96 -7.39 -7.97
CA HIS A 334 16.15 -7.02 -6.80
C HIS A 334 15.52 -8.29 -6.23
N ILE A 335 15.78 -8.56 -4.96
CA ILE A 335 15.11 -9.62 -4.20
C ILE A 335 14.06 -8.93 -3.34
N ASN A 336 12.79 -9.20 -3.64
CA ASN A 336 11.64 -8.57 -2.99
C ASN A 336 10.87 -9.59 -2.14
N PRO A 337 11.20 -9.73 -0.83
CA PRO A 337 10.50 -10.65 0.04
C PRO A 337 9.04 -10.29 0.24
N LEU A 338 8.19 -11.31 0.33
CA LEU A 338 6.77 -11.22 0.66
C LEU A 338 5.90 -10.43 -0.34
N VAL A 339 6.43 -9.93 -1.46
CA VAL A 339 5.66 -9.10 -2.39
C VAL A 339 4.39 -9.81 -2.90
N ASN A 340 4.42 -11.13 -3.09
CA ASN A 340 3.26 -11.91 -3.50
C ASN A 340 2.16 -11.99 -2.44
N TRP A 341 2.46 -11.67 -1.19
CA TRP A 341 1.46 -11.58 -0.12
C TRP A 341 0.48 -10.43 -0.33
N VAL A 342 0.86 -9.40 -1.10
CA VAL A 342 -0.05 -8.33 -1.54
C VAL A 342 -1.20 -8.93 -2.35
N TRP A 343 -0.88 -9.77 -3.34
CA TRP A 343 -1.89 -10.42 -4.20
C TRP A 343 -2.69 -11.48 -3.47
N PHE A 344 -2.04 -12.25 -2.63
CA PHE A 344 -2.71 -13.24 -1.77
C PHE A 344 -3.67 -12.56 -0.80
N GLY A 345 -3.24 -11.47 -0.16
CA GLY A 345 -4.09 -10.66 0.71
C GLY A 345 -5.28 -10.06 -0.03
N PHE A 346 -5.07 -9.56 -1.25
CA PHE A 346 -6.17 -9.09 -2.10
C PHE A 346 -7.19 -10.20 -2.39
N GLY A 347 -6.73 -11.40 -2.71
CA GLY A 347 -7.60 -12.57 -2.92
C GLY A 347 -8.44 -12.90 -1.67
N ILE A 348 -7.82 -12.93 -0.49
CA ILE A 348 -8.51 -13.14 0.79
C ILE A 348 -9.53 -12.02 1.07
N MET A 349 -9.17 -10.77 0.79
CA MET A 349 -10.07 -9.62 0.93
C MET A 349 -11.28 -9.75 0.01
N ALA A 350 -11.08 -10.17 -1.24
CA ALA A 350 -12.16 -10.40 -2.20
C ALA A 350 -13.11 -11.53 -1.72
N ILE A 351 -12.56 -12.63 -1.20
CA ILE A 351 -13.36 -13.73 -0.61
C ILE A 351 -14.18 -13.23 0.59
N GLY A 352 -13.55 -12.50 1.53
CA GLY A 352 -14.24 -11.95 2.69
C GLY A 352 -15.37 -10.99 2.31
N THR A 353 -15.14 -10.15 1.30
CA THR A 353 -16.15 -9.25 0.73
C THR A 353 -17.29 -10.04 0.08
N GLY A 354 -16.97 -11.06 -0.72
CA GLY A 354 -17.95 -11.96 -1.32
C GLY A 354 -18.85 -12.60 -0.25
N ILE A 355 -18.26 -13.14 0.81
CA ILE A 355 -19.00 -13.73 1.95
C ILE A 355 -19.93 -12.68 2.59
N ALA A 356 -19.45 -11.47 2.84
CA ALA A 356 -20.24 -10.41 3.46
C ALA A 356 -21.43 -9.94 2.61
N LEU A 357 -21.30 -10.02 1.27
CA LEU A 357 -22.32 -9.61 0.29
C LEU A 357 -23.30 -10.70 -0.11
N LEU A 358 -22.98 -11.99 0.15
CA LEU A 358 -23.88 -13.10 -0.20
C LEU A 358 -25.27 -12.91 0.42
N PRO A 359 -26.37 -13.13 -0.33
CA PRO A 359 -27.72 -13.07 0.22
C PRO A 359 -27.95 -14.18 1.27
N GLU A 360 -28.88 -13.96 2.20
CA GLU A 360 -29.14 -14.91 3.30
C GLU A 360 -29.60 -16.28 2.81
N THR A 361 -30.36 -16.30 1.72
CA THR A 361 -30.85 -17.51 1.07
C THR A 361 -29.74 -18.39 0.51
N ALA A 362 -28.63 -17.80 0.01
CA ALA A 362 -27.51 -18.56 -0.56
C ALA A 362 -26.74 -19.39 0.49
N MET A 363 -26.78 -18.99 1.75
CA MET A 363 -26.08 -19.68 2.85
C MET A 363 -27.00 -20.64 3.63
N SER A 364 -28.30 -20.67 3.35
CA SER A 364 -29.23 -21.53 4.04
C SER A 364 -28.93 -23.04 3.83
N PHE A 365 -28.32 -23.39 2.71
CA PHE A 365 -27.85 -24.77 2.45
C PHE A 365 -26.71 -25.21 3.38
N ALA A 366 -25.88 -24.28 3.86
CA ALA A 366 -24.78 -24.56 4.79
C ALA A 366 -25.25 -24.73 6.24
N VAL A 367 -26.50 -24.37 6.55
CA VAL A 367 -27.10 -24.46 7.88
C VAL A 367 -27.94 -25.73 8.05
N ALA A 368 -28.38 -26.35 6.95
CA ALA A 368 -29.05 -27.67 6.97
C ALA A 368 -28.06 -28.70 7.55
N LYS A 369 -28.54 -29.54 8.49
CA LYS A 369 -27.73 -30.59 9.16
C LYS A 369 -26.94 -31.41 8.13
N MET A 370 -25.64 -31.05 7.96
CA MET A 370 -24.75 -31.87 7.14
C MET A 370 -24.26 -33.07 7.95
N PRO A 371 -24.21 -34.26 7.34
CA PRO A 371 -23.63 -35.45 7.98
C PRO A 371 -22.17 -35.18 8.34
N ALA A 372 -21.74 -35.66 9.51
CA ALA A 372 -20.36 -35.51 10.00
C ALA A 372 -19.37 -36.26 9.09
N GLY A 373 -18.93 -35.68 8.00
CA GLY A 373 -18.01 -36.29 7.02
C GLY A 373 -17.98 -35.58 5.66
N ALA A 374 -18.98 -34.76 5.37
CA ALA A 374 -19.09 -34.12 4.04
C ALA A 374 -18.23 -32.82 3.88
N LEU A 375 -17.66 -32.30 4.95
CA LEU A 375 -17.03 -30.96 4.96
C LEU A 375 -15.59 -30.95 4.46
N THR A 376 -14.83 -32.02 4.57
CA THR A 376 -13.43 -32.10 4.15
C THR A 376 -13.24 -31.97 2.64
N ALA A 377 -14.19 -32.44 1.85
CA ALA A 377 -14.12 -32.41 0.39
C ALA A 377 -14.37 -31.00 -0.20
N SER A 378 -15.26 -30.21 0.41
CA SER A 378 -15.62 -28.87 -0.08
C SER A 378 -14.54 -27.83 0.19
N VAL A 379 -13.84 -27.91 1.32
CA VAL A 379 -12.71 -27.03 1.65
C VAL A 379 -11.50 -27.34 0.78
N LEU A 380 -11.23 -28.64 0.52
CA LEU A 380 -10.18 -29.06 -0.41
C LEU A 380 -10.45 -28.62 -1.86
N LEU A 381 -11.71 -28.66 -2.31
CA LEU A 381 -12.10 -28.22 -3.65
C LEU A 381 -11.93 -26.69 -3.82
N LEU A 382 -12.22 -25.90 -2.78
CA LEU A 382 -12.04 -24.45 -2.79
C LEU A 382 -10.57 -24.04 -2.83
N CYS A 383 -9.69 -24.79 -2.16
CA CYS A 383 -8.24 -24.55 -2.19
C CYS A 383 -7.60 -24.92 -3.55
N LEU A 384 -8.20 -25.84 -4.30
CA LEU A 384 -7.72 -26.27 -5.63
C LEU A 384 -8.13 -25.33 -6.77
N LEU A 385 -9.06 -24.40 -6.53
CA LEU A 385 -9.58 -23.46 -7.55
C LEU A 385 -8.84 -22.11 -7.58
N LEU A 386 -7.73 -21.95 -6.83
CA LEU A 386 -6.93 -20.74 -6.89
C LEU A 386 -6.16 -20.69 -8.22
N PRO A 387 -6.38 -19.67 -9.07
CA PRO A 387 -5.71 -19.58 -10.36
C PRO A 387 -4.23 -19.24 -10.18
N THR A 388 -3.36 -20.10 -10.69
CA THR A 388 -1.94 -19.79 -10.90
C THR A 388 -1.78 -19.08 -12.24
N GLY A 389 -2.10 -17.80 -12.28
CA GLY A 389 -1.94 -16.97 -13.48
C GLY A 389 -0.63 -16.18 -13.44
N THR A 390 0.20 -16.32 -14.45
CA THR A 390 1.35 -15.45 -14.69
C THR A 390 0.88 -14.15 -15.33
N VAL A 391 1.08 -13.02 -14.65
CA VAL A 391 0.83 -11.69 -15.19
C VAL A 391 2.17 -11.08 -15.59
N PHE A 392 2.30 -10.68 -16.85
CA PHE A 392 3.45 -9.93 -17.36
C PHE A 392 3.24 -8.44 -17.09
N ALA A 393 4.24 -7.78 -16.51
CA ALA A 393 4.28 -6.33 -16.34
C ALA A 393 5.25 -5.74 -17.38
N GLN A 394 4.80 -4.74 -18.13
CA GLN A 394 5.61 -3.98 -19.09
C GLN A 394 5.89 -2.59 -18.51
N HIS A 395 7.14 -2.17 -18.59
CA HIS A 395 7.56 -0.80 -18.31
C HIS A 395 8.05 -0.16 -19.61
N VAL A 396 7.52 1.01 -19.94
CA VAL A 396 7.95 1.81 -21.09
C VAL A 396 8.97 2.84 -20.61
N GLU A 397 10.15 2.87 -21.22
CA GLU A 397 11.18 3.86 -20.93
C GLU A 397 11.57 4.63 -22.18
N THR A 398 11.79 5.94 -22.03
CA THR A 398 12.32 6.82 -23.09
C THR A 398 13.83 6.70 -23.18
N GLY A 399 14.30 6.61 -24.41
CA GLY A 399 15.66 6.20 -24.72
C GLY A 399 16.73 7.25 -24.48
N LEU A 400 17.84 6.76 -24.01
CA LEU A 400 19.16 7.33 -24.20
C LEU A 400 20.15 6.19 -24.39
N ASP A 401 21.16 6.45 -25.23
CA ASP A 401 22.27 5.58 -25.59
C ASP A 401 22.67 4.61 -24.46
N PRO A 402 22.56 3.30 -24.64
CA PRO A 402 22.86 2.32 -23.60
C PRO A 402 24.37 2.22 -23.38
N ARG A 403 24.92 3.17 -22.63
CA ARG A 403 26.29 3.05 -22.12
C ARG A 403 26.31 2.14 -20.92
N LEU A 404 27.33 1.30 -20.84
CA LEU A 404 27.57 0.44 -19.69
C LEU A 404 27.57 1.27 -18.40
N GLU A 405 26.66 0.95 -17.52
CA GLU A 405 26.65 1.49 -16.18
C GLU A 405 27.80 0.87 -15.37
N LYS A 406 28.71 1.70 -14.89
CA LYS A 406 29.69 1.26 -13.89
C LYS A 406 28.95 1.01 -12.57
N ILE A 407 29.37 -0.03 -11.86
CA ILE A 407 28.85 -0.31 -10.50
C ILE A 407 29.03 0.96 -9.66
N THR A 408 27.93 1.51 -9.16
CA THR A 408 27.92 2.73 -8.35
C THR A 408 28.00 2.38 -6.86
N SER A 409 28.67 3.25 -6.07
CA SER A 409 28.76 3.08 -4.62
C SER A 409 27.39 3.22 -3.94
N PRO A 410 27.18 2.60 -2.77
CA PRO A 410 25.94 2.77 -1.99
C PRO A 410 25.68 4.24 -1.67
N GLU A 411 26.73 5.03 -1.39
CA GLU A 411 26.67 6.46 -1.09
C GLU A 411 26.16 7.25 -2.31
N ALA A 412 26.65 6.93 -3.52
CA ALA A 412 26.17 7.56 -4.75
C ALA A 412 24.70 7.25 -5.01
N ARG A 413 24.26 6.04 -4.70
CA ARG A 413 22.86 5.65 -4.82
C ARG A 413 21.98 6.39 -3.82
N GLU A 414 22.44 6.61 -2.59
CA GLU A 414 21.73 7.40 -1.57
C GLU A 414 21.52 8.85 -2.01
N VAL A 415 22.57 9.50 -2.52
CA VAL A 415 22.46 10.86 -3.10
C VAL A 415 21.51 10.86 -4.30
N ALA A 416 21.59 9.85 -5.16
CA ALA A 416 20.72 9.71 -6.32
C ALA A 416 19.23 9.52 -5.96
N HIS A 417 18.90 8.96 -4.79
CA HIS A 417 17.53 8.90 -4.29
C HIS A 417 16.89 10.27 -4.01
N LYS A 418 17.71 11.30 -3.81
CA LYS A 418 17.24 12.68 -3.57
C LYS A 418 16.97 13.46 -4.86
N LEU A 419 17.33 12.90 -6.02
CA LEU A 419 17.08 13.45 -7.35
C LEU A 419 15.95 12.71 -8.05
N ALA A 420 15.06 13.42 -8.69
CA ALA A 420 14.00 12.86 -9.53
C ALA A 420 14.52 12.66 -10.96
N CYS A 421 14.19 11.55 -11.60
CA CYS A 421 14.55 11.30 -12.98
C CYS A 421 13.87 12.30 -13.93
N TRP A 422 14.62 12.83 -14.90
CA TRP A 422 14.15 13.83 -15.89
C TRP A 422 14.20 13.31 -17.32
N CYS A 423 14.36 12.01 -17.53
CA CYS A 423 14.41 11.41 -18.86
C CYS A 423 13.13 11.55 -19.70
N GLY A 424 12.02 11.97 -19.10
CA GLY A 424 10.72 12.15 -19.77
C GLY A 424 9.87 10.88 -19.89
N GLY A 425 10.46 9.69 -19.79
CA GLY A 425 9.78 8.42 -20.00
C GLY A 425 9.37 7.67 -18.73
N CYS A 426 9.73 8.18 -17.57
CA CYS A 426 9.33 7.61 -16.30
C CYS A 426 8.49 8.59 -15.48
N SER A 427 7.74 8.11 -14.49
CA SER A 427 6.91 8.92 -13.60
C SER A 427 7.72 9.71 -12.56
N LYS A 428 8.87 10.28 -12.94
CA LYS A 428 9.80 11.01 -12.06
C LYS A 428 10.22 10.21 -10.82
N LEU A 429 10.51 8.91 -11.03
CA LEU A 429 11.09 8.08 -9.98
C LEU A 429 12.42 8.68 -9.52
N PRO A 430 12.83 8.47 -8.26
CA PRO A 430 14.17 8.83 -7.82
C PRO A 430 15.24 8.18 -8.72
N VAL A 431 16.29 8.96 -9.09
CA VAL A 431 17.40 8.47 -9.91
C VAL A 431 18.05 7.22 -9.31
N GLY A 432 18.05 7.10 -7.99
CA GLY A 432 18.56 5.92 -7.27
C GLY A 432 17.68 4.67 -7.39
N GLN A 433 16.40 4.81 -7.80
CA GLN A 433 15.45 3.69 -7.97
C GLN A 433 15.14 3.40 -9.43
N CYS A 434 15.34 4.37 -10.31
CA CYS A 434 14.99 4.23 -11.71
C CYS A 434 16.05 3.42 -12.45
N SER A 435 15.63 2.36 -13.16
CA SER A 435 16.49 1.46 -13.94
C SER A 435 16.68 1.89 -15.40
N CYS A 436 16.33 3.14 -15.77
CA CYS A 436 16.58 3.63 -17.12
C CYS A 436 18.06 3.95 -17.36
N GLY A 437 18.50 3.85 -18.63
CA GLY A 437 19.88 4.13 -19.00
C GLY A 437 20.36 5.54 -18.65
N HIS A 438 19.45 6.53 -18.67
CA HIS A 438 19.75 7.91 -18.23
C HIS A 438 20.12 7.96 -16.74
N CYS A 439 19.31 7.34 -15.88
CA CYS A 439 19.59 7.30 -14.44
C CYS A 439 20.87 6.51 -14.12
N ALA A 440 21.19 5.49 -14.92
CA ALA A 440 22.43 4.75 -14.82
C ALA A 440 23.65 5.66 -15.00
N VAL A 441 23.63 6.47 -16.05
CA VAL A 441 24.71 7.44 -16.34
C VAL A 441 24.80 8.50 -15.23
N GLU A 442 23.68 8.99 -14.74
CA GLU A 442 23.69 10.04 -13.69
C GLU A 442 24.17 9.47 -12.35
N ARG A 443 23.81 8.23 -11.98
CA ARG A 443 24.38 7.56 -10.79
C ARG A 443 25.92 7.45 -10.90
N ALA A 444 26.43 7.11 -12.07
CA ALA A 444 27.87 7.03 -12.30
C ALA A 444 28.55 8.42 -12.16
N LYS A 445 27.93 9.50 -12.66
CA LYS A 445 28.44 10.87 -12.48
C LYS A 445 28.46 11.27 -11.00
N ILE A 446 27.40 10.96 -10.25
CA ILE A 446 27.33 11.22 -8.81
C ILE A 446 28.47 10.50 -8.09
N ASP A 447 28.73 9.25 -8.43
CA ASP A 447 29.83 8.45 -7.87
C ASP A 447 31.21 9.07 -8.11
N VAL A 448 31.44 9.61 -9.32
CA VAL A 448 32.66 10.36 -9.64
C VAL A 448 32.77 11.62 -8.79
N MET A 449 31.69 12.41 -8.66
CA MET A 449 31.68 13.63 -7.85
C MET A 449 31.97 13.36 -6.37
N LEU A 450 31.46 12.27 -5.81
CA LEU A 450 31.76 11.84 -4.44
C LEU A 450 33.23 11.44 -4.29
N LYS A 451 33.80 10.74 -5.27
CA LYS A 451 35.23 10.37 -5.30
C LYS A 451 36.14 11.60 -5.45
N GLU A 452 35.67 12.67 -6.09
CA GLU A 452 36.33 13.99 -6.14
C GLU A 452 36.25 14.73 -4.81
N GLY A 453 35.55 14.21 -3.79
CA GLY A 453 35.41 14.79 -2.47
C GLY A 453 34.29 15.85 -2.35
N LYS A 454 33.38 15.93 -3.33
CA LYS A 454 32.23 16.83 -3.24
C LYS A 454 31.23 16.29 -2.21
N SER A 455 30.70 17.18 -1.39
CA SER A 455 29.65 16.85 -0.43
C SER A 455 28.30 16.64 -1.12
N GLU A 456 27.40 15.90 -0.48
CA GLU A 456 26.03 15.71 -0.95
C GLU A 456 25.34 17.04 -1.30
N SER A 457 25.47 18.05 -0.44
CA SER A 457 24.86 19.37 -0.65
C SER A 457 25.39 20.09 -1.88
N GLU A 458 26.67 19.94 -2.19
CA GLU A 458 27.29 20.51 -3.40
C GLU A 458 26.82 19.78 -4.65
N ILE A 459 26.67 18.46 -4.59
CA ILE A 459 26.15 17.65 -5.70
C ILE A 459 24.69 18.02 -5.99
N LEU A 460 23.82 18.04 -4.97
CA LEU A 460 22.42 18.42 -5.14
C LEU A 460 22.29 19.86 -5.69
N LYS A 461 23.11 20.79 -5.19
CA LYS A 461 23.15 22.15 -5.69
C LYS A 461 23.57 22.21 -7.17
N PHE A 462 24.60 21.45 -7.55
CA PHE A 462 25.02 21.35 -8.96
C PHE A 462 23.87 20.92 -9.87
N TYR A 463 23.09 19.90 -9.46
CA TYR A 463 21.96 19.44 -10.25
C TYR A 463 20.82 20.47 -10.29
N VAL A 464 20.52 21.14 -9.20
CA VAL A 464 19.52 22.21 -9.14
C VAL A 464 19.90 23.37 -10.06
N ASP A 465 21.18 23.80 -10.02
CA ASP A 465 21.66 24.93 -10.82
C ASP A 465 21.75 24.59 -12.33
N THR A 466 22.00 23.30 -12.68
CA THR A 466 22.23 22.87 -14.06
C THR A 466 20.94 22.46 -14.78
N PHE A 467 19.99 21.82 -14.10
CA PHE A 467 18.86 21.11 -14.73
C PHE A 467 17.48 21.69 -14.39
N GLY A 468 17.38 22.97 -14.14
CA GLY A 468 16.10 23.67 -14.09
C GLY A 468 15.49 23.85 -12.72
N GLY A 469 16.32 23.99 -11.69
CA GLY A 469 15.88 24.39 -10.36
C GLY A 469 15.37 23.23 -9.48
N ASN A 470 14.58 23.57 -8.47
CA ASN A 470 14.15 22.61 -7.44
C ASN A 470 13.24 21.47 -7.94
N GLN A 471 12.76 21.56 -9.17
CA GLN A 471 11.93 20.48 -9.77
C GLN A 471 12.68 19.16 -9.99
N ILE A 472 14.05 19.20 -9.96
CA ILE A 472 14.89 18.02 -10.09
C ILE A 472 15.02 17.24 -8.79
N LEU A 473 14.64 17.81 -7.66
CA LEU A 473 14.65 17.12 -6.38
C LEU A 473 13.48 16.16 -6.28
N SER A 474 13.69 14.98 -5.71
CA SER A 474 12.63 13.99 -5.48
C SER A 474 11.67 14.37 -4.35
N GLU A 475 12.11 15.28 -3.47
CA GLU A 475 11.30 15.88 -2.40
C GLU A 475 11.36 17.40 -2.50
N PRO A 476 10.29 18.12 -2.13
CA PRO A 476 10.31 19.59 -2.08
C PRO A 476 11.35 20.08 -1.08
N PRO A 477 12.10 21.15 -1.39
CA PRO A 477 13.06 21.73 -0.46
C PRO A 477 12.34 22.27 0.78
N ASN A 478 12.96 22.15 1.96
CA ASN A 478 12.40 22.71 3.20
C ASN A 478 12.69 24.22 3.31
N SER A 479 12.47 24.96 2.20
CA SER A 479 12.66 26.41 2.09
C SER A 479 11.62 27.00 1.14
N GLY A 480 11.36 28.28 1.22
CA GLY A 480 10.43 28.98 0.33
C GLY A 480 9.04 28.32 0.27
N SER A 481 8.51 28.17 -0.93
CA SER A 481 7.22 27.52 -1.21
C SER A 481 7.19 26.05 -0.81
N GLY A 482 8.31 25.35 -0.82
CA GLY A 482 8.42 23.97 -0.39
C GLY A 482 8.02 23.72 1.07
N ARG A 483 8.22 24.71 1.97
CA ARG A 483 7.77 24.60 3.37
C ARG A 483 6.27 24.39 3.51
N VAL A 484 5.47 24.93 2.60
CA VAL A 484 4.02 24.84 2.65
C VAL A 484 3.57 23.38 2.58
N VAL A 485 4.17 22.59 1.68
CA VAL A 485 3.80 21.17 1.55
C VAL A 485 4.22 20.35 2.77
N TRP A 486 5.34 20.70 3.43
CA TRP A 486 5.77 20.05 4.66
C TRP A 486 4.90 20.39 5.87
N MET A 487 4.40 21.62 5.94
CA MET A 487 3.53 22.06 7.04
C MET A 487 2.08 21.63 6.87
N MET A 488 1.63 21.48 5.63
CA MET A 488 0.24 21.19 5.32
C MET A 488 -0.31 19.95 6.06
N PRO A 489 0.34 18.77 6.07
CA PRO A 489 -0.18 17.60 6.77
C PRO A 489 -0.36 17.87 8.28
N ILE A 490 0.55 18.63 8.88
CA ILE A 490 0.49 19.01 10.30
C ILE A 490 -0.69 19.95 10.54
N VAL A 491 -0.83 21.00 9.71
CA VAL A 491 -1.90 22.00 9.85
C VAL A 491 -3.27 21.35 9.63
N VAL A 492 -3.43 20.53 8.57
CA VAL A 492 -4.69 19.85 8.28
C VAL A 492 -4.99 18.78 9.33
N GLY A 493 -3.98 18.03 9.77
CA GLY A 493 -4.13 17.02 10.82
C GLY A 493 -4.55 17.62 12.16
N LEU A 494 -3.84 18.66 12.62
CA LEU A 494 -4.18 19.36 13.84
C LEU A 494 -5.53 20.09 13.73
N GLY A 495 -5.79 20.79 12.64
CA GLY A 495 -7.05 21.47 12.39
C GLY A 495 -8.22 20.49 12.36
N GLY A 496 -8.08 19.35 11.69
CA GLY A 496 -9.06 18.27 11.69
C GLY A 496 -9.31 17.69 13.09
N PHE A 497 -8.22 17.40 13.83
CA PHE A 497 -8.31 16.89 15.20
C PHE A 497 -8.98 17.89 16.14
N LEU A 498 -8.59 19.15 16.11
CA LEU A 498 -9.20 20.20 16.94
C LEU A 498 -10.68 20.40 16.60
N THR A 499 -11.02 20.35 15.31
CA THR A 499 -12.43 20.43 14.87
C THR A 499 -13.22 19.22 15.38
N ALA A 500 -12.70 18.01 15.24
CA ALA A 500 -13.33 16.81 15.76
C ALA A 500 -13.49 16.85 17.29
N ALA A 501 -12.44 17.26 18.01
CA ALA A 501 -12.47 17.43 19.46
C ALA A 501 -13.48 18.49 19.90
N TYR A 502 -13.51 19.65 19.22
CA TYR A 502 -14.48 20.71 19.47
C TYR A 502 -15.92 20.24 19.26
N LEU A 503 -16.19 19.57 18.14
CA LEU A 503 -17.52 19.03 17.85
C LEU A 503 -17.93 17.99 18.89
N ALA A 504 -17.04 17.10 19.28
CA ALA A 504 -17.31 16.10 20.31
C ALA A 504 -17.56 16.73 21.68
N MET A 505 -16.77 17.73 22.09
CA MET A 505 -17.02 18.49 23.35
C MET A 505 -18.33 19.24 23.29
N ARG A 506 -18.64 19.91 22.19
CA ARG A 506 -19.91 20.63 21.99
C ARG A 506 -21.12 19.70 22.04
N TRP A 507 -20.98 18.48 21.53
CA TRP A 507 -22.05 17.49 21.62
C TRP A 507 -22.18 16.90 23.01
N SER A 508 -21.08 16.66 23.72
CA SER A 508 -21.08 16.17 25.10
C SER A 508 -21.64 17.18 26.11
N SER A 509 -21.42 18.50 25.92
CA SER A 509 -21.89 19.55 26.84
C SER A 509 -23.40 19.82 26.79
N ARG A 510 -24.10 19.34 25.76
CA ARG A 510 -25.57 19.49 25.65
C ARG A 510 -26.38 18.53 26.54
N ARG A 511 -25.71 17.60 27.25
CA ARG A 511 -26.38 16.67 28.19
C ARG A 511 -27.12 17.33 29.38
N ALA A 512 -26.83 18.57 29.70
CA ALA A 512 -27.38 19.23 30.90
C ALA A 512 -28.84 19.71 30.78
N SER A 513 -29.46 19.70 29.59
CA SER A 513 -30.79 20.30 29.37
C SER A 513 -31.98 19.33 29.33
N PHE A 514 -31.73 18.01 29.44
CA PHE A 514 -32.83 17.02 29.44
C PHE A 514 -33.07 16.31 30.78
N ALA A 515 -32.62 16.87 31.90
CA ALA A 515 -32.93 16.39 33.26
C ALA A 515 -34.32 16.88 33.72
N GLY A 516 -35.37 16.61 32.96
CA GLY A 516 -36.69 17.10 33.27
C GLY A 516 -37.86 16.29 32.71
N VAL A 517 -37.59 15.06 32.21
CA VAL A 517 -38.70 14.14 31.91
C VAL A 517 -38.97 13.29 33.17
N PRO A 518 -40.17 13.33 33.75
CA PRO A 518 -40.49 12.44 34.86
C PRO A 518 -40.30 11.00 34.40
N ALA A 519 -39.65 10.19 35.26
CA ALA A 519 -39.54 8.76 35.04
C ALA A 519 -40.95 8.18 34.88
N GLY A 520 -41.36 7.95 33.64
CA GLY A 520 -42.57 7.19 33.36
C GLY A 520 -42.38 5.80 33.94
N ILE A 521 -43.42 5.28 34.51
CA ILE A 521 -43.53 3.96 35.15
C ILE A 521 -42.88 2.94 34.18
N GLU A 522 -41.65 2.48 34.48
CA GLU A 522 -41.01 1.39 33.77
C GLU A 522 -41.81 0.11 34.06
N ASP A 523 -42.52 -0.40 33.08
CA ASP A 523 -43.08 -1.75 33.14
C ASP A 523 -41.94 -2.75 33.30
N PRO A 524 -41.77 -3.42 34.45
CA PRO A 524 -40.69 -4.36 34.70
C PRO A 524 -40.63 -5.52 33.66
N GLY A 525 -41.77 -5.82 33.04
CA GLY A 525 -41.86 -6.82 31.97
C GLY A 525 -41.27 -6.35 30.64
N MET A 526 -41.29 -5.06 30.34
CA MET A 526 -40.70 -4.48 29.12
C MET A 526 -39.19 -4.33 29.27
N ALA A 527 -38.68 -3.98 30.42
CA ALA A 527 -37.25 -3.91 30.72
C ALA A 527 -36.58 -5.29 30.64
N SER A 528 -37.24 -6.35 31.13
CA SER A 528 -36.71 -7.72 31.01
C SER A 528 -36.71 -8.22 29.54
N ARG A 529 -37.76 -7.95 28.75
CA ARG A 529 -37.81 -8.30 27.32
C ARG A 529 -36.77 -7.55 26.51
N LEU A 530 -36.55 -6.25 26.78
CA LEU A 530 -35.52 -5.46 26.11
C LEU A 530 -34.13 -5.95 26.45
N ASN A 531 -33.86 -6.37 27.68
CA ASN A 531 -32.59 -6.98 28.08
C ASN A 531 -32.36 -8.35 27.45
N ASP A 532 -33.42 -9.15 27.30
CA ASP A 532 -33.34 -10.45 26.61
C ASP A 532 -33.15 -10.29 25.09
N GLU A 533 -33.79 -9.30 24.47
CA GLU A 533 -33.55 -8.96 23.05
C GLU A 533 -32.16 -8.39 22.83
N LEU A 534 -31.65 -7.55 23.70
CA LEU A 534 -30.27 -7.01 23.63
C LEU A 534 -29.21 -8.10 23.86
N ARG A 535 -29.48 -9.08 24.73
CA ARG A 535 -28.63 -10.27 24.91
C ARG A 535 -28.58 -11.20 23.69
N ASN A 536 -29.66 -11.25 22.91
CA ASN A 536 -29.74 -12.03 21.67
C ASN A 536 -29.14 -11.30 20.47
N LEU A 537 -28.81 -10.00 20.59
CA LEU A 537 -28.14 -9.19 19.55
C LEU A 537 -26.63 -9.11 19.73
N ASP A 538 -26.10 -9.48 20.88
CA ASP A 538 -24.66 -9.68 21.16
C ASP A 538 -24.27 -11.16 20.93
#